data_7ced5969075f2e1242442b04f8988225
#
_entry.id   7ced5969075f2e1242442b04f8988225
#
_cell.length_a   1.000
_cell.length_b   1.000
_cell.length_c   1.000
_cell.angle_alpha   90.00
_cell.angle_beta   90.00
_cell.angle_gamma   90.00
#
_symmetry.space_group_name_H-M   'P 1'
#
loop_
_entity.id
_entity.type
_entity.pdbx_description
1 polymer ?
#
loop_
_entity_poly.entity_id
_entity_poly.type
_entity_poly.pdbx_seq_one_letter_code
_entity_poly.pdbx_strand_id
1 'polypeptide(L)'
;MNKTIGAYAAITVLAISWGTIPIIIKTTDISPLSLVGIRTFIGSIFLSLFFINKKVNLKALIKPGLILGPLLAIHWATMFESIDRNSVAVGIGLVFSYPIFVLIIERIRGKKLTIIQILIILIGFSGL
;
A
#
# COMPACT_ATOMS: atom_id res chain seq x y z
N MET A 1 15.53 17.38 18.11
CA MET A 1 15.70 16.19 17.28
C MET A 1 15.74 16.64 15.82
N ASN A 2 16.78 16.28 15.08
CA ASN A 2 16.95 16.73 13.69
C ASN A 2 15.75 16.17 12.86
N LYS A 3 15.06 17.03 12.10
CA LYS A 3 13.85 16.66 11.32
C LYS A 3 14.11 15.45 10.41
N THR A 4 15.32 15.36 9.89
CA THR A 4 15.76 14.25 9.01
C THR A 4 15.82 12.92 9.77
N ILE A 5 16.36 12.90 10.99
CA ILE A 5 16.45 11.68 11.82
C ILE A 5 15.04 11.20 12.20
N GLY A 6 14.14 12.14 12.54
CA GLY A 6 12.74 11.80 12.83
C GLY A 6 12.01 11.20 11.64
N ALA A 7 12.26 11.71 10.43
CA ALA A 7 11.67 11.15 9.21
C ALA A 7 12.18 9.73 8.92
N TYR A 8 13.48 9.48 9.04
CA TYR A 8 14.04 8.13 8.86
C TYR A 8 13.52 7.14 9.90
N ALA A 9 13.45 7.56 11.17
CA ALA A 9 12.88 6.71 12.22
C ALA A 9 11.41 6.35 11.92
N ALA A 10 10.60 7.32 11.49
CA ALA A 10 9.20 7.08 11.14
C ALA A 10 9.06 6.11 9.95
N ILE A 11 9.88 6.26 8.90
CA ILE A 11 9.87 5.37 7.75
C ILE A 11 10.30 3.95 8.15
N THR A 12 11.31 3.81 9.01
CA THR A 12 11.78 2.51 9.50
C THR A 12 10.69 1.79 10.30
N VAL A 13 10.05 2.50 11.24
CA VAL A 13 8.93 1.95 12.03
C VAL A 13 7.79 1.53 11.11
N LEU A 14 7.45 2.34 10.12
CA LEU A 14 6.41 2.02 9.15
C LEU A 14 6.76 0.77 8.33
N ALA A 15 8.00 0.66 7.85
CA ALA A 15 8.46 -0.50 7.08
C ALA A 15 8.41 -1.79 7.92
N ILE A 16 8.85 -1.75 9.17
CA ILE A 16 8.75 -2.89 10.10
C ILE A 16 7.28 -3.26 10.31
N SER A 17 6.42 -2.28 10.59
CA SER A 17 4.99 -2.51 10.78
C SER A 17 4.33 -3.16 9.55
N TRP A 18 4.71 -2.74 8.35
CA TRP A 18 4.23 -3.34 7.11
C TRP A 18 4.73 -4.77 6.92
N GLY A 19 5.98 -5.06 7.32
CA GLY A 19 6.56 -6.40 7.27
C GLY A 19 5.85 -7.42 8.18
N THR A 20 5.14 -6.98 9.22
CA THR A 20 4.36 -7.88 10.10
C THR A 20 3.01 -8.30 9.50
N ILE A 21 2.47 -7.56 8.53
CA ILE A 21 1.15 -7.83 7.95
C ILE A 21 1.03 -9.25 7.37
N PRO A 22 1.97 -9.74 6.53
CA PRO A 22 1.91 -11.09 6.01
C PRO A 22 1.93 -12.17 7.09
N ILE A 23 2.65 -11.93 8.19
CA ILE A 23 2.70 -12.85 9.33
C ILE A 23 1.31 -12.93 9.97
N ILE A 24 0.67 -11.79 10.22
CA ILE A 24 -0.68 -11.73 10.80
C ILE A 24 -1.67 -12.48 9.90
N ILE A 25 -1.63 -12.24 8.58
CA ILE A 25 -2.53 -12.92 7.64
C ILE A 25 -2.35 -14.44 7.70
N LYS A 26 -1.10 -14.93 7.81
CA LYS A 26 -0.80 -16.38 7.83
C LYS A 26 -1.03 -17.06 9.16
N THR A 27 -1.06 -16.31 10.26
CA THR A 27 -1.16 -16.88 11.62
C THR A 27 -2.51 -16.68 12.27
N THR A 28 -3.41 -15.93 11.63
CA THR A 28 -4.77 -15.71 12.16
C THR A 28 -5.80 -16.40 11.28
N ASP A 29 -6.83 -16.98 11.92
CA ASP A 29 -7.99 -17.57 11.23
C ASP A 29 -9.02 -16.49 10.80
N ILE A 30 -8.60 -15.22 10.77
CA ILE A 30 -9.47 -14.11 10.38
C ILE A 30 -9.42 -13.95 8.86
N SER A 31 -10.59 -13.89 8.21
CA SER A 31 -10.62 -13.74 6.76
C SER A 31 -9.90 -12.45 6.30
N PRO A 32 -9.22 -12.47 5.14
CA PRO A 32 -8.53 -11.30 4.60
C PRO A 32 -9.43 -10.05 4.50
N LEU A 33 -10.67 -10.24 4.11
CA LEU A 33 -11.65 -9.14 4.00
C LEU A 33 -11.98 -8.53 5.37
N SER A 34 -12.12 -9.37 6.41
CA SER A 34 -12.35 -8.90 7.78
C SER A 34 -11.16 -8.12 8.31
N LEU A 35 -9.94 -8.56 8.03
CA LEU A 35 -8.72 -7.82 8.40
C LEU A 35 -8.66 -6.44 7.75
N VAL A 36 -9.02 -6.33 6.47
CA VAL A 36 -9.12 -5.04 5.77
C VAL A 36 -10.17 -4.16 6.44
N GLY A 37 -11.34 -4.70 6.76
CA GLY A 37 -12.42 -3.98 7.44
C GLY A 37 -12.00 -3.45 8.80
N ILE A 38 -11.46 -4.30 9.68
CA ILE A 38 -10.99 -3.94 11.01
C ILE A 38 -9.92 -2.84 10.94
N ARG A 39 -8.93 -3.02 10.08
CA ARG A 39 -7.85 -2.06 9.89
C ARG A 39 -8.36 -0.70 9.41
N THR A 40 -9.27 -0.70 8.44
CA THR A 40 -9.85 0.52 7.89
C THR A 40 -10.69 1.23 8.95
N PHE A 41 -11.46 0.48 9.73
CA PHE A 41 -12.27 1.02 10.82
C PHE A 41 -11.40 1.65 11.91
N ILE A 42 -10.39 0.94 12.41
CA ILE A 42 -9.47 1.46 13.41
C ILE A 42 -8.73 2.70 12.86
N GLY A 43 -8.21 2.63 11.63
CA GLY A 43 -7.53 3.74 10.98
C GLY A 43 -8.42 4.97 10.84
N SER A 44 -9.71 4.80 10.50
CA SER A 44 -10.66 5.90 10.40
C SER A 44 -10.93 6.57 11.74
N ILE A 45 -11.00 5.81 12.84
CA ILE A 45 -11.12 6.36 14.20
C ILE A 45 -9.90 7.22 14.53
N PHE A 46 -8.69 6.69 14.36
CA PHE A 46 -7.46 7.43 14.64
C PHE A 46 -7.35 8.71 13.80
N LEU A 47 -7.66 8.64 12.50
CA LEU A 47 -7.67 9.81 11.64
C LEU A 47 -8.72 10.82 12.09
N SER A 48 -9.92 10.39 12.47
CA SER A 48 -10.97 11.28 12.95
C SER A 48 -10.54 12.01 14.22
N LEU A 49 -9.92 11.30 15.17
CA LEU A 49 -9.37 11.90 16.40
C LEU A 49 -8.27 12.90 16.10
N PHE A 50 -7.38 12.60 15.14
CA PHE A 50 -6.30 13.50 14.76
C PHE A 50 -6.80 14.79 14.10
N PHE A 51 -7.93 14.74 13.40
CA PHE A 51 -8.50 15.87 12.70
C PHE A 51 -9.60 16.61 13.46
N ILE A 52 -9.97 16.17 14.68
CA ILE A 52 -11.10 16.72 15.44
C ILE A 52 -11.00 18.25 15.67
N ASN A 53 -9.77 18.76 15.84
CA ASN A 53 -9.52 20.18 16.05
C ASN A 53 -9.02 20.90 14.78
N LYS A 54 -9.07 20.27 13.62
CA LYS A 54 -8.60 20.87 12.36
C LYS A 54 -9.78 21.21 11.47
N LYS A 55 -9.77 22.39 10.86
CA LYS A 55 -10.75 22.79 9.87
C LYS A 55 -10.52 22.00 8.58
N VAL A 56 -11.22 20.88 8.44
CA VAL A 56 -11.17 20.04 7.24
C VAL A 56 -12.36 20.34 6.36
N ASN A 57 -12.13 20.64 5.09
CA ASN A 57 -13.20 20.79 4.11
C ASN A 57 -13.70 19.42 3.63
N LEU A 58 -14.66 18.86 4.37
CA LEU A 58 -15.23 17.54 4.06
C LEU A 58 -15.81 17.46 2.65
N LYS A 59 -16.43 18.55 2.15
CA LYS A 59 -17.03 18.55 0.81
C LYS A 59 -15.98 18.33 -0.28
N ALA A 60 -14.78 18.88 -0.10
CA ALA A 60 -13.67 18.66 -1.04
C ALA A 60 -13.13 17.24 -1.02
N LEU A 61 -13.33 16.50 0.09
CA LEU A 61 -12.83 15.14 0.27
C LEU A 61 -13.83 14.05 -0.15
N ILE A 62 -15.12 14.36 -0.25
CA ILE A 62 -16.16 13.35 -0.57
C ILE A 62 -15.89 12.72 -1.94
N LYS A 63 -15.73 13.51 -3.00
CA LYS A 63 -15.56 12.99 -4.36
C LYS A 63 -14.30 12.11 -4.51
N PRO A 64 -13.10 12.56 -4.14
CA PRO A 64 -11.93 11.70 -4.17
C PRO A 64 -12.06 10.51 -3.23
N GLY A 65 -12.68 10.65 -2.05
CA GLY A 65 -12.90 9.56 -1.10
C GLY A 65 -13.79 8.45 -1.64
N LEU A 66 -14.87 8.81 -2.34
CA LEU A 66 -15.77 7.84 -2.97
C LEU A 66 -15.12 7.05 -4.12
N ILE A 67 -14.09 7.58 -4.74
CA ILE A 67 -13.35 6.89 -5.80
C ILE A 67 -12.17 6.11 -5.22
N LEU A 68 -11.33 6.78 -4.45
CA LEU A 68 -10.09 6.19 -3.93
C LEU A 68 -10.33 5.20 -2.81
N GLY A 69 -11.36 5.38 -1.98
CA GLY A 69 -11.70 4.48 -0.89
C GLY A 69 -12.01 3.06 -1.38
N PRO A 70 -12.99 2.87 -2.28
CA PRO A 70 -13.28 1.55 -2.85
C PRO A 70 -12.10 0.93 -3.60
N LEU A 71 -11.36 1.73 -4.38
CA LEU A 71 -10.17 1.25 -5.08
C LEU A 71 -9.11 0.74 -4.11
N LEU A 72 -8.86 1.47 -3.03
CA LEU A 72 -7.93 1.06 -1.99
C LEU A 72 -8.42 -0.20 -1.26
N ALA A 73 -9.71 -0.28 -0.95
CA ALA A 73 -10.30 -1.45 -0.31
C ALA A 73 -10.18 -2.71 -1.17
N ILE A 74 -10.45 -2.61 -2.48
CA ILE A 74 -10.28 -3.70 -3.43
C ILE A 74 -8.79 -4.10 -3.52
N HIS A 75 -7.89 -3.13 -3.64
CA HIS A 75 -6.45 -3.39 -3.68
C HIS A 75 -5.98 -4.17 -2.44
N TRP A 76 -6.38 -3.74 -1.24
CA TRP A 76 -5.99 -4.42 -0.01
C TRP A 76 -6.64 -5.79 0.14
N ALA A 77 -7.92 -5.93 -0.21
CA ALA A 77 -8.62 -7.20 -0.15
C ALA A 77 -7.95 -8.23 -1.08
N THR A 78 -7.66 -7.85 -2.32
CA THR A 78 -6.99 -8.74 -3.30
C THR A 78 -5.57 -9.07 -2.89
N MET A 79 -4.82 -8.12 -2.34
CA MET A 79 -3.47 -8.36 -1.83
C MET A 79 -3.47 -9.35 -0.66
N PHE A 80 -4.34 -9.15 0.33
CA PHE A 80 -4.41 -10.01 1.51
C PHE A 80 -4.88 -11.42 1.11
N GLU A 81 -5.87 -11.52 0.23
CA GLU A 81 -6.33 -12.79 -0.31
C GLU A 81 -5.23 -13.53 -1.07
N SER A 82 -4.41 -12.79 -1.84
CA SER A 82 -3.25 -13.37 -2.54
C SER A 82 -2.21 -13.92 -1.57
N ILE A 83 -1.92 -13.21 -0.48
CA ILE A 83 -1.01 -13.68 0.58
C ILE A 83 -1.60 -14.89 1.31
N ASP A 84 -2.89 -14.87 1.59
CA ASP A 84 -3.56 -15.96 2.31
C ASP A 84 -3.56 -17.27 1.51
N ARG A 85 -3.93 -17.20 0.24
CA ARG A 85 -4.02 -18.37 -0.64
C ARG A 85 -2.68 -18.89 -1.16
N ASN A 86 -1.65 -18.06 -1.20
CA ASN A 86 -0.35 -18.40 -1.74
C ASN A 86 0.75 -18.29 -0.66
N SER A 87 2.01 -18.45 -1.06
CA SER A 87 3.13 -18.06 -0.20
C SER A 87 3.19 -16.53 -0.07
N VAL A 88 3.76 -16.07 1.05
CA VAL A 88 3.99 -14.63 1.28
C VAL A 88 4.81 -14.02 0.13
N ALA A 89 5.84 -14.73 -0.34
CA ALA A 89 6.69 -14.27 -1.43
C ALA A 89 5.89 -14.05 -2.72
N VAL A 90 5.01 -14.98 -3.09
CA VAL A 90 4.16 -14.87 -4.29
C VAL A 90 3.17 -13.71 -4.13
N GLY A 91 2.49 -13.60 -3.00
CA GLY A 91 1.52 -12.54 -2.75
C GLY A 91 2.15 -11.15 -2.80
N ILE A 92 3.31 -10.98 -2.15
CA ILE A 92 4.04 -9.71 -2.16
C ILE A 92 4.66 -9.44 -3.54
N GLY A 93 5.24 -10.45 -4.19
CA GLY A 93 5.82 -10.32 -5.54
C GLY A 93 4.81 -9.83 -6.57
N LEU A 94 3.57 -10.33 -6.53
CA LEU A 94 2.49 -9.85 -7.39
C LEU A 94 2.18 -8.37 -7.14
N VAL A 95 2.17 -7.93 -5.88
CA VAL A 95 1.96 -6.51 -5.56
C VAL A 95 3.11 -5.66 -6.09
N PHE A 96 4.35 -6.07 -5.85
CA PHE A 96 5.52 -5.32 -6.30
C PHE A 96 5.76 -5.38 -7.83
N SER A 97 4.92 -6.10 -8.59
CA SER A 97 4.94 -6.06 -10.05
C SER A 97 4.36 -4.75 -10.65
N TYR A 98 3.65 -3.93 -9.84
CA TYR A 98 3.01 -2.69 -10.33
C TYR A 98 3.96 -1.73 -11.09
N PRO A 99 5.26 -1.58 -10.77
CA PRO A 99 6.13 -0.69 -11.51
C PRO A 99 6.29 -1.09 -12.98
N ILE A 100 6.17 -2.39 -13.29
CA ILE A 100 6.20 -2.90 -14.67
C ILE A 100 4.98 -2.36 -15.43
N PHE A 101 3.80 -2.44 -14.84
CA PHE A 101 2.56 -1.92 -15.45
C PHE A 101 2.62 -0.41 -15.63
N VAL A 102 3.20 0.31 -14.67
CA VAL A 102 3.40 1.77 -14.76
C VAL A 102 4.27 2.11 -15.98
N LEU A 103 5.39 1.40 -16.18
CA LEU A 103 6.26 1.61 -17.35
C LEU A 103 5.53 1.33 -18.66
N ILE A 104 4.76 0.24 -18.73
CA ILE A 104 3.98 -0.10 -19.92
C ILE A 104 3.00 1.04 -20.25
N ILE A 105 2.25 1.51 -19.25
CA ILE A 105 1.29 2.61 -19.42
C ILE A 105 1.99 3.90 -19.84
N GLU A 106 3.12 4.23 -19.24
CA GLU A 106 3.92 5.42 -19.61
C GLU A 106 4.43 5.32 -21.05
N ARG A 107 4.85 4.13 -21.47
CA ARG A 107 5.27 3.88 -22.85
C ARG A 107 4.13 4.05 -23.84
N ILE A 108 2.95 3.51 -23.52
CA ILE A 108 1.73 3.67 -24.35
C ILE A 108 1.34 5.16 -24.46
N ARG A 109 1.55 5.94 -23.39
CA ARG A 109 1.34 7.39 -23.37
C ARG A 109 2.41 8.21 -24.11
N GLY A 110 3.33 7.55 -24.82
CA GLY A 110 4.37 8.18 -25.64
C GLY A 110 5.60 8.64 -24.86
N LYS A 111 5.71 8.36 -23.56
CA LYS A 111 6.93 8.70 -22.81
C LYS A 111 8.09 7.78 -23.23
N LYS A 112 9.26 8.38 -23.41
CA LYS A 112 10.48 7.62 -23.67
C LYS A 112 10.97 6.98 -22.37
N LEU A 113 11.08 5.67 -22.37
CA LEU A 113 11.68 4.92 -21.27
C LEU A 113 13.20 4.99 -21.36
N THR A 114 13.85 5.25 -20.25
CA THR A 114 15.31 5.18 -20.15
C THR A 114 15.74 3.75 -19.82
N ILE A 115 16.89 3.34 -20.33
CA ILE A 115 17.48 2.03 -19.99
C ILE A 115 17.65 1.87 -18.48
N ILE A 116 18.02 2.95 -17.79
CA ILE A 116 18.16 2.97 -16.32
C ILE A 116 16.86 2.59 -15.62
N GLN A 117 15.72 3.12 -16.06
CA GLN A 117 14.41 2.78 -15.48
C GLN A 117 14.08 1.29 -15.65
N ILE A 118 14.37 0.73 -16.82
CA ILE A 118 14.16 -0.69 -17.09
C ILE A 118 15.08 -1.54 -16.22
N LEU A 119 16.36 -1.20 -16.12
CA LEU A 119 17.34 -1.95 -15.30
C LEU A 119 16.97 -1.92 -13.81
N ILE A 120 16.57 -0.77 -13.26
CA ILE A 120 16.17 -0.65 -11.85
C ILE A 120 14.98 -1.58 -11.55
N ILE A 121 14.00 -1.65 -12.45
CA ILE A 121 12.83 -2.52 -12.25
C ILE A 121 13.22 -3.99 -12.37
N LEU A 122 14.05 -4.37 -13.35
CA LEU A 122 14.51 -5.74 -13.50
C LEU A 122 15.32 -6.20 -12.28
N ILE A 123 16.23 -5.37 -11.78
CA ILE A 123 17.01 -5.67 -10.57
C ILE A 123 16.08 -5.75 -9.35
N GLY A 124 15.16 -4.81 -9.17
CA GLY A 124 14.20 -4.85 -8.07
C GLY A 124 13.32 -6.09 -8.09
N PHE A 125 12.91 -6.54 -9.27
CA PHE A 125 12.06 -7.73 -9.41
C PHE A 125 12.85 -9.04 -9.27
N SER A 126 14.15 -9.06 -9.63
CA SER A 126 14.99 -10.26 -9.46
C SER A 126 15.36 -10.57 -8.01
N GLY A 127 15.11 -9.65 -7.09
CA GLY A 127 15.31 -9.84 -5.64
C GLY A 127 14.07 -10.34 -4.89
N LEU A 128 12.96 -10.60 -5.58
CA LEU A 128 11.73 -11.19 -5.05
C LEU A 128 11.69 -12.69 -5.29
#